data_c34173e9aff44c205cf1222ba4481c5d
#
_entry.id   c34173e9aff44c205cf1222ba4481c5d
#
_cell.length_a   1.000
_cell.length_b   1.000
_cell.length_c   1.000
_cell.angle_alpha   90.00
_cell.angle_beta   90.00
_cell.angle_gamma   90.00
#
_symmetry.space_group_name_H-M   'P 1'
#
loop_
_entity.id
_entity.type
_entity.pdbx_description
1 polymer ?
#
loop_
_entity_poly.entity_id
_entity_poly.type
_entity_poly.pdbx_seq_one_letter_code
_entity_poly.pdbx_strand_id
1 'polypeptide(L)'
;MTTLSNTQKPSRLRKRFDPEMDMTDHSVHALTPYRVLSVVFLIVLTILFIFPLYWIITGSFKTQQVINARVPVWFPLNPTIGNYERLFQKPALLWLLNTVLVCALAMGFTCITASMGGYALAKKRFSGRKLLFSIFVCAMALPKQVILIPLLKEMAFLKLHNTLWAVIFPAVGWPFGVFLMKQFSEGIPNEMLEAARIDGAGEARTFIEIILPMIKPGIGALAIFTFITTWNDYFLQLIMLNDTKVLTISLGIAKLQSELSTDFGLIMAGAAIGSVPIIIIFLLFQKFFTRGITMGAVKG
;
A
#
# COMPACT_ATOMS: atom_id res chain seq x y z
N MET A 1 -84.89 -18.39 -5.00
CA MET A 1 -85.03 -16.94 -5.09
C MET A 1 -84.07 -16.31 -4.09
N THR A 2 -83.40 -15.30 -4.50
CA THR A 2 -82.46 -14.37 -3.84
C THR A 2 -80.99 -14.70 -3.94
N THR A 3 -80.37 -14.10 -4.97
CA THR A 3 -78.97 -13.99 -5.27
C THR A 3 -78.30 -12.98 -4.31
N LEU A 4 -77.25 -13.37 -3.60
CA LEU A 4 -76.36 -12.47 -2.91
C LEU A 4 -75.10 -12.24 -3.74
N SER A 5 -74.95 -11.02 -4.23
CA SER A 5 -73.80 -10.51 -4.94
C SER A 5 -72.62 -10.29 -3.92
N ASN A 6 -71.55 -10.98 -4.16
CA ASN A 6 -70.33 -10.86 -3.38
C ASN A 6 -69.39 -9.88 -4.06
N THR A 7 -69.39 -8.61 -3.61
CA THR A 7 -68.47 -7.56 -4.01
C THR A 7 -67.12 -7.75 -3.29
N GLN A 8 -66.17 -8.42 -3.92
CA GLN A 8 -64.81 -8.44 -3.46
C GLN A 8 -64.14 -7.08 -3.75
N LYS A 9 -63.74 -6.39 -2.67
CA LYS A 9 -62.82 -5.24 -2.70
C LYS A 9 -61.47 -5.69 -3.26
N PRO A 10 -60.85 -4.97 -4.19
CA PRO A 10 -59.48 -5.26 -4.60
C PRO A 10 -58.48 -4.91 -3.49
N SER A 11 -57.74 -5.89 -3.00
CA SER A 11 -56.63 -5.73 -2.10
C SER A 11 -55.51 -4.93 -2.77
N ARG A 12 -55.34 -3.69 -2.30
CA ARG A 12 -54.11 -2.93 -2.50
C ARG A 12 -53.00 -3.67 -1.74
N LEU A 13 -51.91 -4.02 -2.40
CA LEU A 13 -50.60 -4.37 -1.93
C LEU A 13 -50.01 -5.60 -2.68
N ARG A 14 -49.69 -5.37 -3.93
CA ARG A 14 -48.57 -6.06 -4.58
C ARG A 14 -47.99 -5.10 -5.63
N LYS A 15 -47.22 -4.10 -5.17
CA LYS A 15 -46.21 -3.51 -6.06
C LYS A 15 -45.20 -4.62 -6.33
N ARG A 16 -45.37 -5.23 -7.49
CA ARG A 16 -44.38 -6.10 -8.11
C ARG A 16 -43.06 -5.32 -8.14
N PHE A 17 -42.06 -5.84 -7.50
CA PHE A 17 -40.67 -5.37 -7.65
C PHE A 17 -40.29 -5.72 -9.09
N ASP A 18 -40.30 -4.75 -9.99
CA ASP A 18 -39.75 -4.88 -11.33
C ASP A 18 -38.21 -4.76 -11.20
N PRO A 19 -37.44 -5.84 -11.51
CA PRO A 19 -35.98 -5.79 -11.47
C PRO A 19 -35.38 -5.03 -12.64
N GLU A 20 -36.16 -4.49 -13.55
CA GLU A 20 -35.75 -3.57 -14.63
C GLU A 20 -36.03 -2.11 -14.27
N MET A 21 -35.72 -1.72 -13.01
CA MET A 21 -35.66 -0.29 -12.69
C MET A 21 -34.38 0.25 -13.32
N ASP A 22 -34.56 0.63 -14.56
CA ASP A 22 -33.87 1.60 -15.39
C ASP A 22 -32.60 2.20 -14.72
N MET A 23 -31.46 1.51 -14.92
CA MET A 23 -30.15 2.06 -14.58
C MET A 23 -29.69 3.11 -15.60
N THR A 24 -30.62 3.62 -16.43
CA THR A 24 -30.38 4.66 -17.44
C THR A 24 -31.05 5.98 -17.13
N ASP A 25 -31.51 6.21 -15.90
CA ASP A 25 -31.83 7.58 -15.48
C ASP A 25 -30.51 8.35 -15.27
N HIS A 26 -29.84 8.62 -16.36
CA HIS A 26 -28.95 9.76 -16.52
C HIS A 26 -29.82 11.04 -16.49
N SER A 27 -30.54 11.25 -15.40
CA SER A 27 -31.08 12.56 -15.09
C SER A 27 -29.89 13.51 -14.98
N VAL A 28 -29.62 14.11 -16.12
CA VAL A 28 -28.64 15.17 -16.34
C VAL A 28 -28.82 16.21 -15.24
N HIS A 29 -28.08 16.03 -14.12
CA HIS A 29 -27.21 17.05 -13.56
C HIS A 29 -27.81 18.43 -13.33
N ALA A 30 -28.90 18.54 -12.60
CA ALA A 30 -29.10 19.76 -11.82
C ALA A 30 -27.95 19.82 -10.82
N LEU A 31 -27.10 20.83 -10.94
CA LEU A 31 -26.03 21.14 -9.99
C LEU A 31 -26.66 21.51 -8.67
N THR A 32 -26.99 20.52 -7.86
CA THR A 32 -27.48 20.76 -6.51
C THR A 32 -26.41 21.52 -5.76
N PRO A 33 -26.73 22.56 -4.97
CA PRO A 33 -25.75 23.34 -4.19
C PRO A 33 -24.78 22.46 -3.41
N TYR A 34 -25.25 21.33 -2.91
CA TYR A 34 -24.45 20.31 -2.24
C TYR A 34 -23.35 19.72 -3.16
N ARG A 35 -23.67 19.42 -4.42
CA ARG A 35 -22.67 18.88 -5.37
C ARG A 35 -21.61 19.92 -5.71
N VAL A 36 -22.01 21.18 -5.92
CA VAL A 36 -21.07 22.28 -6.15
C VAL A 36 -20.13 22.44 -4.96
N LEU A 37 -20.70 22.48 -3.74
CA LEU A 37 -19.91 22.57 -2.51
C LEU A 37 -18.96 21.40 -2.35
N SER A 38 -19.42 20.17 -2.61
CA SER A 38 -18.56 18.96 -2.54
C SER A 38 -17.42 19.01 -3.56
N VAL A 39 -17.68 19.43 -4.79
CA VAL A 39 -16.65 19.56 -5.84
C VAL A 39 -15.64 20.64 -5.46
N VAL A 40 -16.10 21.81 -5.01
CA VAL A 40 -15.21 22.89 -4.55
C VAL A 40 -14.34 22.41 -3.39
N PHE A 41 -14.93 21.73 -2.40
CA PHE A 41 -14.21 21.18 -1.27
C PHE A 41 -13.15 20.15 -1.72
N LEU A 42 -13.50 19.25 -2.65
CA LEU A 42 -12.55 18.27 -3.21
C LEU A 42 -11.41 18.95 -3.98
N ILE A 43 -11.69 20.01 -4.75
CA ILE A 43 -10.67 20.77 -5.45
C ILE A 43 -9.70 21.43 -4.45
N VAL A 44 -10.23 22.08 -3.41
CA VAL A 44 -9.41 22.72 -2.36
C VAL A 44 -8.53 21.69 -1.67
N LEU A 45 -9.09 20.54 -1.28
CA LEU A 45 -8.31 19.44 -0.69
C LEU A 45 -7.24 18.92 -1.66
N THR A 46 -7.58 18.75 -2.93
CA THR A 46 -6.64 18.30 -3.95
C THR A 46 -5.45 19.25 -4.08
N ILE A 47 -5.71 20.56 -4.15
CA ILE A 47 -4.65 21.58 -4.21
C ILE A 47 -3.79 21.52 -2.94
N LEU A 48 -4.40 21.41 -1.76
CA LEU A 48 -3.70 21.35 -0.49
C LEU A 48 -2.76 20.13 -0.41
N PHE A 49 -3.22 18.96 -0.86
CA PHE A 49 -2.40 17.73 -0.83
C PHE A 49 -1.34 17.68 -1.93
N ILE A 50 -1.57 18.28 -3.09
CA ILE A 50 -0.59 18.34 -4.18
C ILE A 50 0.48 19.41 -3.90
N PHE A 51 0.16 20.44 -3.12
CA PHE A 51 1.04 21.57 -2.87
C PHE A 51 2.44 21.19 -2.36
N PRO A 52 2.62 20.30 -1.36
CA PRO A 52 3.96 19.90 -0.93
C PRO A 52 4.78 19.24 -2.05
N LEU A 53 4.17 18.41 -2.88
CA LEU A 53 4.84 17.78 -4.02
C LEU A 53 5.21 18.81 -5.08
N TYR A 54 4.30 19.73 -5.40
CA TYR A 54 4.56 20.86 -6.28
C TYR A 54 5.77 21.67 -5.79
N TRP A 55 5.82 21.97 -4.47
CA TRP A 55 6.91 22.74 -3.87
C TRP A 55 8.26 22.03 -3.97
N ILE A 56 8.30 20.71 -3.71
CA ILE A 56 9.50 19.88 -3.85
C ILE A 56 9.97 19.86 -5.31
N ILE A 57 9.07 19.61 -6.26
CA ILE A 57 9.41 19.52 -7.68
C ILE A 57 9.90 20.89 -8.19
N THR A 58 9.17 21.97 -7.94
CA THR A 58 9.59 23.31 -8.41
C THR A 58 10.85 23.78 -7.69
N GLY A 59 11.01 23.45 -6.41
CA GLY A 59 12.18 23.78 -5.61
C GLY A 59 13.45 23.07 -6.10
N SER A 60 13.32 21.84 -6.61
CA SER A 60 14.46 21.08 -7.14
C SER A 60 15.12 21.75 -8.36
N PHE A 61 14.38 22.62 -9.07
CA PHE A 61 14.90 23.42 -10.20
C PHE A 61 15.28 24.86 -9.82
N LYS A 62 15.27 25.22 -8.52
CA LYS A 62 15.69 26.55 -8.05
C LYS A 62 17.13 26.52 -7.53
N THR A 63 17.82 27.63 -7.66
CA THR A 63 19.12 27.84 -7.00
C THR A 63 18.91 28.03 -5.50
N GLN A 64 19.94 27.72 -4.69
CA GLN A 64 19.89 27.89 -3.24
C GLN A 64 19.55 29.33 -2.83
N GLN A 65 20.01 30.34 -3.58
CA GLN A 65 19.69 31.74 -3.34
C GLN A 65 18.20 32.04 -3.47
N VAL A 66 17.53 31.45 -4.49
CA VAL A 66 16.11 31.61 -4.73
C VAL A 66 15.28 30.86 -3.69
N ILE A 67 15.76 29.68 -3.24
CA ILE A 67 15.08 28.90 -2.19
C ILE A 67 15.10 29.64 -0.85
N ASN A 68 16.24 30.27 -0.52
CA ASN A 68 16.43 31.00 0.73
C ASN A 68 15.94 32.47 0.68
N ALA A 69 15.32 32.89 -0.40
CA ALA A 69 14.81 34.26 -0.54
C ALA A 69 13.71 34.53 0.51
N ARG A 70 13.69 35.74 1.06
CA ARG A 70 12.69 36.16 2.08
C ARG A 70 11.24 36.09 1.56
N VAL A 71 11.04 36.32 0.26
CA VAL A 71 9.75 36.17 -0.41
C VAL A 71 9.77 34.85 -1.19
N PRO A 72 8.85 33.93 -0.89
CA PRO A 72 8.79 32.67 -1.60
C PRO A 72 8.55 32.85 -3.09
N VAL A 73 9.44 32.31 -3.91
CA VAL A 73 9.28 32.26 -5.36
C VAL A 73 8.49 31.01 -5.73
N TRP A 74 7.25 31.16 -6.16
CA TRP A 74 6.36 30.04 -6.44
C TRP A 74 6.81 29.21 -7.63
N PHE A 75 7.24 29.83 -8.70
CA PHE A 75 7.67 29.15 -9.91
C PHE A 75 9.10 29.58 -10.29
N PRO A 76 10.01 28.65 -10.67
CA PRO A 76 11.37 29.00 -11.08
C PRO A 76 11.34 29.78 -12.41
N LEU A 77 11.64 31.08 -12.38
CA LEU A 77 11.75 31.89 -13.59
C LEU A 77 12.97 31.50 -14.42
N ASN A 78 14.06 31.13 -13.74
CA ASN A 78 15.30 30.62 -14.33
C ASN A 78 15.57 29.22 -13.78
N PRO A 79 14.95 28.16 -14.36
CA PRO A 79 15.14 26.81 -13.88
C PRO A 79 16.57 26.33 -14.09
N THR A 80 17.12 25.60 -13.11
CA THR A 80 18.46 25.00 -13.17
C THR A 80 18.41 23.51 -12.93
N ILE A 81 19.23 22.74 -13.61
CA ILE A 81 19.44 21.31 -13.34
C ILE A 81 20.63 21.07 -12.41
N GLY A 82 21.33 22.10 -11.97
CA GLY A 82 22.54 21.98 -11.16
C GLY A 82 22.35 21.23 -9.85
N ASN A 83 21.14 21.19 -9.27
CA ASN A 83 20.84 20.39 -8.09
C ASN A 83 20.90 18.88 -8.43
N TYR A 84 20.39 18.49 -9.59
CA TYR A 84 20.44 17.10 -10.07
C TYR A 84 21.87 16.69 -10.44
N GLU A 85 22.64 17.57 -11.10
CA GLU A 85 24.05 17.31 -11.41
C GLU A 85 24.85 17.02 -10.14
N ARG A 86 24.70 17.86 -9.10
CA ARG A 86 25.34 17.66 -7.79
C ARG A 86 24.83 16.39 -7.08
N LEU A 87 23.55 16.07 -7.20
CA LEU A 87 22.98 14.86 -6.64
C LEU A 87 23.58 13.59 -7.27
N PHE A 88 23.75 13.59 -8.59
CA PHE A 88 24.32 12.45 -9.32
C PHE A 88 25.85 12.34 -9.21
N GLN A 89 26.54 13.36 -8.71
CA GLN A 89 27.92 13.23 -8.24
C GLN A 89 28.04 12.39 -6.96
N LYS A 90 26.93 12.26 -6.20
CA LYS A 90 26.78 11.32 -5.08
C LYS A 90 26.21 9.99 -5.61
N PRO A 91 26.31 8.89 -4.87
CA PRO A 91 25.77 7.61 -5.32
C PRO A 91 24.23 7.52 -5.26
N ALA A 92 23.52 8.61 -5.58
CA ALA A 92 22.06 8.71 -5.46
C ALA A 92 21.32 7.68 -6.33
N LEU A 93 21.84 7.36 -7.52
CA LEU A 93 21.28 6.32 -8.37
C LEU A 93 21.41 4.94 -7.72
N LEU A 94 22.54 4.64 -7.09
CA LEU A 94 22.72 3.40 -6.34
C LEU A 94 21.74 3.32 -5.15
N TRP A 95 21.55 4.41 -4.43
CA TRP A 95 20.57 4.47 -3.32
C TRP A 95 19.14 4.24 -3.80
N LEU A 96 18.80 4.80 -4.95
CA LEU A 96 17.48 4.56 -5.57
C LEU A 96 17.31 3.09 -5.97
N LEU A 97 18.31 2.50 -6.61
CA LEU A 97 18.33 1.09 -7.00
C LEU A 97 18.24 0.17 -5.77
N ASN A 98 19.00 0.46 -4.72
CA ASN A 98 18.92 -0.26 -3.45
C ASN A 98 17.50 -0.21 -2.87
N THR A 99 16.86 0.97 -2.89
CA THR A 99 15.50 1.12 -2.38
C THR A 99 14.49 0.30 -3.18
N VAL A 100 14.57 0.38 -4.52
CA VAL A 100 13.70 -0.41 -5.41
C VAL A 100 13.92 -1.91 -5.18
N LEU A 101 15.17 -2.34 -5.06
CA LEU A 101 15.52 -3.75 -4.83
C LEU A 101 14.98 -4.24 -3.47
N VAL A 102 15.20 -3.47 -2.40
CA VAL A 102 14.68 -3.79 -1.04
C VAL A 102 13.16 -3.91 -1.09
N CYS A 103 12.47 -2.93 -1.66
CA CYS A 103 11.02 -2.93 -1.73
C CYS A 103 10.48 -4.07 -2.60
N ALA A 104 11.09 -4.36 -3.75
CA ALA A 104 10.67 -5.43 -4.65
C ALA A 104 10.86 -6.82 -4.01
N LEU A 105 12.01 -7.06 -3.37
CA LEU A 105 12.28 -8.33 -2.69
C LEU A 105 11.41 -8.50 -1.44
N ALA A 106 11.28 -7.46 -0.60
CA ALA A 106 10.39 -7.50 0.56
C ALA A 106 8.95 -7.76 0.14
N MET A 107 8.44 -7.07 -0.88
CA MET A 107 7.10 -7.28 -1.43
C MET A 107 6.92 -8.70 -1.95
N GLY A 108 7.85 -9.20 -2.76
CA GLY A 108 7.77 -10.54 -3.36
C GLY A 108 7.76 -11.64 -2.29
N PHE A 109 8.73 -11.61 -1.38
CA PHE A 109 8.80 -12.59 -0.30
C PHE A 109 7.60 -12.51 0.66
N THR A 110 7.16 -11.30 1.02
CA THR A 110 5.97 -11.12 1.86
C THR A 110 4.73 -11.70 1.18
N CYS A 111 4.51 -11.41 -0.10
CA CYS A 111 3.35 -11.95 -0.83
C CYS A 111 3.36 -13.48 -0.87
N ILE A 112 4.52 -14.10 -1.08
CA ILE A 112 4.65 -15.56 -1.12
C ILE A 112 4.40 -16.15 0.28
N THR A 113 5.16 -15.72 1.27
CA THR A 113 5.11 -16.30 2.63
C THR A 113 3.78 -16.06 3.31
N ALA A 114 3.23 -14.85 3.18
CA ALA A 114 1.94 -14.48 3.75
C ALA A 114 0.78 -15.21 3.08
N SER A 115 0.81 -15.42 1.75
CA SER A 115 -0.24 -16.19 1.06
C SER A 115 -0.25 -17.64 1.53
N MET A 116 0.91 -18.27 1.63
CA MET A 116 1.04 -19.65 2.14
C MET A 116 0.63 -19.73 3.61
N GLY A 117 1.14 -18.86 4.47
CA GLY A 117 0.82 -18.82 5.90
C GLY A 117 -0.64 -18.49 6.16
N GLY A 118 -1.19 -17.51 5.45
CA GLY A 118 -2.60 -17.14 5.53
C GLY A 118 -3.55 -18.27 5.11
N TYR A 119 -3.24 -18.93 3.99
CA TYR A 119 -3.99 -20.13 3.54
C TYR A 119 -3.94 -21.25 4.57
N ALA A 120 -2.75 -21.59 5.09
CA ALA A 120 -2.61 -22.62 6.10
C ALA A 120 -3.43 -22.31 7.35
N LEU A 121 -3.37 -21.06 7.84
CA LEU A 121 -4.13 -20.61 9.01
C LEU A 121 -5.64 -20.53 8.75
N ALA A 122 -6.09 -20.32 7.51
CA ALA A 122 -7.51 -20.25 7.18
C ALA A 122 -8.13 -21.62 6.94
N LYS A 123 -7.47 -22.49 6.18
CA LYS A 123 -8.07 -23.71 5.60
C LYS A 123 -7.53 -25.01 6.17
N LYS A 124 -6.36 -25.02 6.81
CA LYS A 124 -5.81 -26.25 7.37
C LYS A 124 -6.18 -26.41 8.85
N ARG A 125 -6.39 -27.66 9.26
CA ARG A 125 -6.66 -28.03 10.64
C ARG A 125 -5.39 -28.63 11.25
N PHE A 126 -4.81 -27.93 12.21
CA PHE A 126 -3.66 -28.42 12.99
C PHE A 126 -3.74 -27.92 14.43
N SER A 127 -3.08 -28.65 15.33
CA SER A 127 -3.01 -28.26 16.75
C SER A 127 -2.26 -26.93 16.89
N GLY A 128 -2.77 -26.02 17.75
CA GLY A 128 -2.15 -24.71 17.99
C GLY A 128 -2.50 -23.61 16.96
N ARG A 129 -3.30 -23.90 15.91
CA ARG A 129 -3.66 -22.90 14.87
C ARG A 129 -4.21 -21.59 15.45
N LYS A 130 -5.13 -21.70 16.42
CA LYS A 130 -5.74 -20.51 17.04
C LYS A 130 -4.72 -19.71 17.83
N LEU A 131 -3.87 -20.39 18.59
CA LEU A 131 -2.81 -19.77 19.37
C LEU A 131 -1.81 -19.05 18.46
N LEU A 132 -1.34 -19.71 17.40
CA LEU A 132 -0.43 -19.12 16.43
C LEU A 132 -1.01 -17.87 15.79
N PHE A 133 -2.27 -17.92 15.36
CA PHE A 133 -2.94 -16.74 14.80
C PHE A 133 -3.08 -15.60 15.82
N SER A 134 -3.41 -15.92 17.08
CA SER A 134 -3.48 -14.91 18.15
C SER A 134 -2.12 -14.25 18.38
N ILE A 135 -1.02 -15.00 18.31
CA ILE A 135 0.34 -14.43 18.42
C ILE A 135 0.59 -13.43 17.27
N PHE A 136 0.23 -13.75 16.02
CA PHE A 136 0.34 -12.80 14.90
C PHE A 136 -0.45 -11.52 15.15
N VAL A 137 -1.69 -11.64 15.63
CA VAL A 137 -2.55 -10.47 15.92
C VAL A 137 -1.98 -9.64 17.06
N CYS A 138 -1.54 -10.27 18.15
CA CYS A 138 -0.90 -9.56 19.26
C CYS A 138 0.40 -8.86 18.84
N ALA A 139 1.20 -9.50 17.97
CA ALA A 139 2.43 -8.89 17.46
C ALA A 139 2.18 -7.63 16.61
N MET A 140 1.03 -7.53 15.91
CA MET A 140 0.65 -6.31 15.19
C MET A 140 0.39 -5.11 16.10
N ALA A 141 0.04 -5.34 17.35
CA ALA A 141 -0.19 -4.25 18.32
C ALA A 141 1.12 -3.64 18.86
N LEU A 142 2.26 -4.30 18.64
CA LEU A 142 3.55 -3.78 19.08
C LEU A 142 4.02 -2.66 18.14
N PRO A 143 4.40 -1.48 18.69
CA PRO A 143 5.03 -0.44 17.88
C PRO A 143 6.36 -0.96 17.29
N LYS A 144 6.55 -0.79 15.98
CA LYS A 144 7.79 -1.24 15.31
C LYS A 144 9.06 -0.70 15.99
N GLN A 145 9.02 0.54 16.49
CA GLN A 145 10.15 1.21 17.10
C GLN A 145 10.67 0.48 18.35
N VAL A 146 9.79 -0.20 19.10
CA VAL A 146 10.17 -0.92 20.33
C VAL A 146 11.07 -2.13 20.02
N ILE A 147 10.85 -2.78 18.88
CA ILE A 147 11.60 -3.99 18.48
C ILE A 147 12.89 -3.70 17.72
N LEU A 148 13.18 -2.42 17.35
CA LEU A 148 14.34 -2.08 16.52
C LEU A 148 15.67 -2.47 17.15
N ILE A 149 15.86 -2.26 18.47
CA ILE A 149 17.10 -2.60 19.16
C ILE A 149 17.31 -4.11 19.28
N PRO A 150 16.31 -4.92 19.72
CA PRO A 150 16.42 -6.37 19.66
C PRO A 150 16.72 -6.88 18.25
N LEU A 151 16.03 -6.33 17.25
CA LEU A 151 16.19 -6.72 15.85
C LEU A 151 17.59 -6.40 15.31
N LEU A 152 18.17 -5.24 15.68
CA LEU A 152 19.56 -4.90 15.37
C LEU A 152 20.54 -5.95 15.90
N LYS A 153 20.35 -6.37 17.17
CA LYS A 153 21.19 -7.41 17.77
C LYS A 153 21.08 -8.73 17.03
N GLU A 154 19.88 -9.10 16.61
CA GLU A 154 19.64 -10.32 15.84
C GLU A 154 20.29 -10.24 14.44
N MET A 155 20.12 -9.15 13.73
CA MET A 155 20.76 -8.96 12.42
C MET A 155 22.29 -8.93 12.53
N ALA A 156 22.83 -8.37 13.61
CA ALA A 156 24.28 -8.41 13.89
C ALA A 156 24.76 -9.84 14.19
N PHE A 157 24.02 -10.61 15.00
CA PHE A 157 24.32 -12.01 15.29
C PHE A 157 24.31 -12.86 14.01
N LEU A 158 23.35 -12.65 13.13
CA LEU A 158 23.25 -13.31 11.82
C LEU A 158 24.27 -12.80 10.79
N LYS A 159 25.10 -11.81 11.14
CA LYS A 159 26.08 -11.16 10.26
C LYS A 159 25.42 -10.48 9.03
N LEU A 160 24.19 -10.07 9.16
CA LEU A 160 23.40 -9.39 8.13
C LEU A 160 23.35 -7.87 8.33
N HIS A 161 23.77 -7.35 9.49
CA HIS A 161 23.83 -5.90 9.75
C HIS A 161 24.66 -5.22 8.65
N ASN A 162 24.23 -4.02 8.27
CA ASN A 162 24.83 -3.23 7.18
C ASN A 162 24.77 -3.93 5.81
N THR A 163 23.73 -4.73 5.57
CA THR A 163 23.36 -5.28 4.26
C THR A 163 21.89 -5.00 3.97
N LEU A 164 21.49 -5.06 2.70
CA LEU A 164 20.08 -4.86 2.32
C LEU A 164 19.15 -5.92 2.95
N TRP A 165 19.67 -7.11 3.24
CA TRP A 165 18.93 -8.19 3.90
C TRP A 165 18.49 -7.83 5.32
N ALA A 166 19.25 -6.97 6.02
CA ALA A 166 18.86 -6.49 7.36
C ALA A 166 17.58 -5.65 7.34
N VAL A 167 17.18 -5.13 6.19
CA VAL A 167 15.91 -4.41 6.00
C VAL A 167 14.85 -5.34 5.39
N ILE A 168 15.24 -6.22 4.46
CA ILE A 168 14.31 -7.11 3.76
C ILE A 168 13.66 -8.12 4.71
N PHE A 169 14.44 -8.87 5.51
CA PHE A 169 13.90 -9.93 6.37
C PHE A 169 12.91 -9.42 7.42
N PRO A 170 13.18 -8.31 8.14
CA PRO A 170 12.20 -7.77 9.07
C PRO A 170 10.90 -7.31 8.39
N ALA A 171 10.98 -6.77 7.17
CA ALA A 171 9.80 -6.38 6.41
C ALA A 171 8.95 -7.60 6.02
N VAL A 172 9.60 -8.71 5.60
CA VAL A 172 8.92 -9.99 5.28
C VAL A 172 8.27 -10.60 6.51
N GLY A 173 8.95 -10.55 7.67
CA GLY A 173 8.46 -11.11 8.93
C GLY A 173 7.30 -10.36 9.58
N TRP A 174 6.87 -9.24 9.02
CA TRP A 174 5.81 -8.43 9.62
C TRP A 174 4.44 -9.13 9.59
N PRO A 175 3.73 -9.24 10.75
CA PRO A 175 2.56 -10.13 10.89
C PRO A 175 1.35 -9.76 10.02
N PHE A 176 1.21 -8.49 9.63
CA PHE A 176 0.06 -7.97 8.89
C PHE A 176 -0.21 -8.74 7.58
N GLY A 177 0.85 -9.16 6.87
CA GLY A 177 0.70 -9.92 5.63
C GLY A 177 -0.06 -11.22 5.83
N VAL A 178 0.35 -12.01 6.84
CA VAL A 178 -0.29 -13.28 7.18
C VAL A 178 -1.73 -13.08 7.64
N PHE A 179 -1.98 -12.05 8.47
CA PHE A 179 -3.32 -11.68 8.89
C PHE A 179 -4.22 -11.36 7.69
N LEU A 180 -3.78 -10.48 6.80
CA LEU A 180 -4.56 -10.08 5.63
C LEU A 180 -4.87 -11.27 4.72
N MET A 181 -3.87 -12.08 4.39
CA MET A 181 -4.05 -13.23 3.51
C MET A 181 -4.92 -14.33 4.13
N LYS A 182 -4.89 -14.47 5.47
CA LYS A 182 -5.83 -15.34 6.16
C LYS A 182 -7.27 -14.87 5.98
N GLN A 183 -7.56 -13.57 6.12
CA GLN A 183 -8.90 -13.02 5.94
C GLN A 183 -9.42 -13.27 4.50
N PHE A 184 -8.58 -13.06 3.49
CA PHE A 184 -8.94 -13.36 2.10
C PHE A 184 -9.18 -14.86 1.88
N SER A 185 -8.33 -15.71 2.45
CA SER A 185 -8.47 -17.17 2.31
C SER A 185 -9.70 -17.71 3.04
N GLU A 186 -10.12 -17.13 4.15
CA GLU A 186 -11.34 -17.52 4.86
C GLU A 186 -12.61 -17.36 4.03
N GLY A 187 -12.65 -16.34 3.18
CA GLY A 187 -13.78 -16.08 2.29
C GLY A 187 -13.99 -17.11 1.16
N ILE A 188 -13.03 -18.02 0.94
CA ILE A 188 -13.15 -19.06 -0.08
C ILE A 188 -14.06 -20.21 0.45
N PRO A 189 -15.09 -20.67 -0.29
CA PRO A 189 -15.91 -21.81 0.10
C PRO A 189 -15.08 -23.10 0.26
N ASN A 190 -15.38 -23.91 1.28
CA ASN A 190 -14.65 -25.17 1.51
C ASN A 190 -14.98 -26.22 0.46
N GLU A 191 -16.18 -26.15 -0.12
CA GLU A 191 -16.67 -27.01 -1.20
C GLU A 191 -15.71 -27.02 -2.40
N MET A 192 -15.07 -25.90 -2.70
CA MET A 192 -14.07 -25.81 -3.78
C MET A 192 -12.81 -26.64 -3.45
N LEU A 193 -12.40 -26.68 -2.18
CA LEU A 193 -11.27 -27.47 -1.75
C LEU A 193 -11.60 -28.97 -1.71
N GLU A 194 -12.84 -29.30 -1.38
CA GLU A 194 -13.35 -30.67 -1.37
C GLU A 194 -13.46 -31.20 -2.80
N ALA A 195 -14.00 -30.41 -3.74
CA ALA A 195 -14.04 -30.75 -5.16
C ALA A 195 -12.63 -31.03 -5.72
N ALA A 196 -11.67 -30.14 -5.44
CA ALA A 196 -10.28 -30.34 -5.85
C ALA A 196 -9.67 -31.65 -5.32
N ARG A 197 -10.02 -32.06 -4.08
CA ARG A 197 -9.57 -33.33 -3.52
C ARG A 197 -10.20 -34.54 -4.22
N ILE A 198 -11.49 -34.46 -4.58
CA ILE A 198 -12.19 -35.49 -5.34
C ILE A 198 -11.54 -35.66 -6.73
N ASP A 199 -11.13 -34.54 -7.34
CA ASP A 199 -10.40 -34.52 -8.62
C ASP A 199 -8.92 -34.97 -8.49
N GLY A 200 -8.48 -35.40 -7.30
CA GLY A 200 -7.12 -35.90 -7.05
C GLY A 200 -6.05 -34.79 -6.99
N ALA A 201 -6.43 -33.51 -6.85
CA ALA A 201 -5.47 -32.43 -6.73
C ALA A 201 -4.74 -32.49 -5.38
N GLY A 202 -3.40 -32.57 -5.42
CA GLY A 202 -2.56 -32.44 -4.24
C GLY A 202 -2.57 -31.00 -3.68
N GLU A 203 -2.03 -30.82 -2.47
CA GLU A 203 -2.06 -29.53 -1.75
C GLU A 203 -1.40 -28.37 -2.51
N ALA A 204 -0.25 -28.60 -3.13
CA ALA A 204 0.45 -27.59 -3.91
C ALA A 204 -0.38 -27.16 -5.14
N ARG A 205 -1.00 -28.13 -5.83
CA ARG A 205 -1.84 -27.86 -6.98
C ARG A 205 -3.10 -27.10 -6.57
N THR A 206 -3.76 -27.51 -5.50
CA THR A 206 -4.91 -26.78 -4.92
C THR A 206 -4.54 -25.34 -4.56
N PHE A 207 -3.37 -25.13 -3.95
CA PHE A 207 -2.93 -23.78 -3.61
C PHE A 207 -2.67 -22.93 -4.86
N ILE A 208 -1.93 -23.44 -5.84
CA ILE A 208 -1.50 -22.68 -7.01
C ILE A 208 -2.67 -22.42 -7.98
N GLU A 209 -3.47 -23.47 -8.28
CA GLU A 209 -4.49 -23.41 -9.34
C GLU A 209 -5.84 -22.87 -8.83
N ILE A 210 -6.15 -22.99 -7.54
CA ILE A 210 -7.45 -22.61 -7.00
C ILE A 210 -7.32 -21.42 -6.04
N ILE A 211 -6.52 -21.57 -4.98
CA ILE A 211 -6.46 -20.57 -3.93
C ILE A 211 -5.80 -19.27 -4.41
N LEU A 212 -4.62 -19.38 -5.01
CA LEU A 212 -3.82 -18.22 -5.42
C LEU A 212 -4.57 -17.29 -6.39
N PRO A 213 -5.28 -17.78 -7.42
CA PRO A 213 -6.11 -16.95 -8.29
C PRO A 213 -7.27 -16.25 -7.54
N MET A 214 -7.90 -16.94 -6.58
CA MET A 214 -9.02 -16.39 -5.82
C MET A 214 -8.61 -15.30 -4.85
N ILE A 215 -7.43 -15.41 -4.22
CA ILE A 215 -6.90 -14.39 -3.31
C ILE A 215 -6.08 -13.32 -4.02
N LYS A 216 -5.98 -13.34 -5.35
CA LYS A 216 -5.22 -12.36 -6.15
C LYS A 216 -5.52 -10.89 -5.81
N PRO A 217 -6.78 -10.46 -5.55
CA PRO A 217 -7.04 -9.10 -5.10
C PRO A 217 -6.37 -8.76 -3.77
N GLY A 218 -6.37 -9.71 -2.82
CA GLY A 218 -5.69 -9.57 -1.52
C GLY A 218 -4.17 -9.50 -1.68
N ILE A 219 -3.59 -10.31 -2.57
CA ILE A 219 -2.15 -10.26 -2.89
C ILE A 219 -1.79 -8.89 -3.47
N GLY A 220 -2.61 -8.35 -4.38
CA GLY A 220 -2.38 -7.02 -4.93
C GLY A 220 -2.41 -5.92 -3.86
N ALA A 221 -3.37 -5.97 -2.95
CA ALA A 221 -3.46 -5.05 -1.82
C ALA A 221 -2.25 -5.18 -0.87
N LEU A 222 -1.82 -6.41 -0.55
CA LEU A 222 -0.64 -6.68 0.26
C LEU A 222 0.64 -6.19 -0.40
N ALA A 223 0.77 -6.40 -1.71
CA ALA A 223 1.94 -5.97 -2.48
C ALA A 223 2.14 -4.45 -2.40
N ILE A 224 1.08 -3.67 -2.66
CA ILE A 224 1.14 -2.20 -2.56
C ILE A 224 1.47 -1.78 -1.13
N PHE A 225 0.77 -2.34 -0.15
CA PHE A 225 0.98 -2.00 1.25
C PHE A 225 2.42 -2.27 1.68
N THR A 226 2.96 -3.44 1.34
CA THR A 226 4.34 -3.80 1.67
C THR A 226 5.33 -2.89 0.97
N PHE A 227 5.14 -2.61 -0.32
CA PHE A 227 6.00 -1.70 -1.07
C PHE A 227 6.05 -0.32 -0.41
N ILE A 228 4.90 0.30 -0.17
CA ILE A 228 4.80 1.65 0.41
C ILE A 228 5.37 1.69 1.83
N THR A 229 5.07 0.71 2.66
CA THR A 229 5.56 0.67 4.04
C THR A 229 7.06 0.45 4.11
N THR A 230 7.63 -0.41 3.26
CA THR A 230 9.08 -0.64 3.19
C THR A 230 9.81 0.57 2.63
N TRP A 231 9.25 1.24 1.61
CA TRP A 231 9.81 2.47 1.05
C TRP A 231 9.95 3.58 2.09
N ASN A 232 8.94 3.73 2.94
CA ASN A 232 8.88 4.78 3.95
C ASN A 232 9.45 4.38 5.32
N ASP A 233 10.00 3.17 5.48
CA ASP A 233 10.51 2.69 6.77
C ASP A 233 11.92 3.26 7.06
N TYR A 234 11.99 4.56 7.26
CA TYR A 234 13.23 5.28 7.51
C TYR A 234 13.97 4.81 8.77
N PHE A 235 13.24 4.57 9.87
CA PHE A 235 13.87 4.20 11.15
C PHE A 235 14.57 2.85 11.11
N LEU A 236 13.96 1.84 10.48
CA LEU A 236 14.61 0.54 10.30
C LEU A 236 15.87 0.68 9.45
N GLN A 237 15.77 1.41 8.34
CA GLN A 237 16.89 1.65 7.43
C GLN A 237 18.03 2.40 8.11
N LEU A 238 17.71 3.44 8.92
CA LEU A 238 18.68 4.25 9.65
C LEU A 238 19.50 3.41 10.64
N ILE A 239 18.88 2.45 11.32
CA ILE A 239 19.53 1.62 12.33
C ILE A 239 20.32 0.47 11.67
N MET A 240 19.82 -0.06 10.53
CA MET A 240 20.39 -1.23 9.88
C MET A 240 21.51 -0.94 8.88
N LEU A 241 21.52 0.26 8.25
CA LEU A 241 22.39 0.58 7.12
C LEU A 241 23.31 1.77 7.44
N ASN A 242 24.63 1.55 7.35
CA ASN A 242 25.62 2.57 7.66
C ASN A 242 26.54 2.90 6.46
N ASP A 243 26.92 1.91 5.67
CA ASP A 243 27.82 2.09 4.51
C ASP A 243 27.08 2.82 3.38
N THR A 244 27.75 3.79 2.77
CA THR A 244 27.24 4.58 1.65
C THR A 244 26.77 3.71 0.47
N LYS A 245 27.36 2.54 0.27
CA LYS A 245 27.01 1.62 -0.83
C LYS A 245 25.68 0.90 -0.63
N VAL A 246 25.21 0.76 0.61
CA VAL A 246 23.96 0.05 0.94
C VAL A 246 22.84 0.99 1.36
N LEU A 247 23.05 2.30 1.38
CA LEU A 247 21.99 3.24 1.74
C LEU A 247 20.80 3.13 0.77
N THR A 248 19.63 3.44 1.30
CA THR A 248 18.42 3.72 0.53
C THR A 248 18.37 5.19 0.14
N ILE A 249 17.51 5.56 -0.80
CA ILE A 249 17.40 6.95 -1.26
C ILE A 249 17.02 7.90 -0.13
N SER A 250 16.02 7.53 0.70
CA SER A 250 15.57 8.34 1.83
C SER A 250 16.68 8.57 2.86
N LEU A 251 17.42 7.52 3.20
CA LEU A 251 18.52 7.59 4.14
C LEU A 251 19.73 8.34 3.58
N GLY A 252 20.05 8.12 2.29
CA GLY A 252 21.14 8.84 1.60
C GLY A 252 20.89 10.35 1.56
N ILE A 253 19.67 10.78 1.23
CA ILE A 253 19.29 12.19 1.22
C ILE A 253 19.37 12.79 2.63
N ALA A 254 18.89 12.07 3.65
CA ALA A 254 18.96 12.53 5.04
C ALA A 254 20.41 12.70 5.53
N LYS A 255 21.33 11.83 5.11
CA LYS A 255 22.77 11.99 5.42
C LYS A 255 23.38 13.21 4.72
N LEU A 256 23.01 13.49 3.46
CA LEU A 256 23.46 14.69 2.77
C LEU A 256 23.02 15.97 3.49
N GLN A 257 21.85 15.98 4.10
CA GLN A 257 21.36 17.11 4.90
C GLN A 257 22.26 17.38 6.10
N SER A 258 22.79 16.37 6.77
CA SER A 258 23.66 16.52 7.93
C SER A 258 25.09 16.94 7.57
N GLU A 259 25.59 16.55 6.39
CA GLU A 259 26.97 16.79 5.94
C GLU A 259 27.17 18.18 5.32
N LEU A 260 26.17 18.71 4.63
CA LEU A 260 26.31 19.86 3.73
C LEU A 260 25.57 21.13 4.18
N SER A 261 25.43 21.34 5.50
CA SER A 261 24.74 22.55 6.02
C SER A 261 23.54 22.98 5.13
N THR A 262 22.47 22.18 5.16
CA THR A 262 21.14 22.49 4.63
C THR A 262 21.08 23.00 3.17
N ASP A 263 21.62 22.21 2.21
CA ASP A 263 21.38 22.47 0.80
C ASP A 263 19.98 21.98 0.40
N PHE A 264 18.99 22.85 0.56
CA PHE A 264 17.59 22.55 0.27
C PHE A 264 17.37 22.17 -1.21
N GLY A 265 18.12 22.74 -2.15
CA GLY A 265 18.01 22.41 -3.57
C GLY A 265 18.38 20.95 -3.85
N LEU A 266 19.47 20.48 -3.23
CA LEU A 266 19.92 19.10 -3.34
C LEU A 266 18.93 18.12 -2.68
N ILE A 267 18.42 18.48 -1.49
CA ILE A 267 17.40 17.68 -0.78
C ILE A 267 16.12 17.56 -1.60
N MET A 268 15.63 18.70 -2.14
CA MET A 268 14.42 18.71 -2.97
C MET A 268 14.61 17.90 -4.26
N ALA A 269 15.77 17.96 -4.91
CA ALA A 269 16.07 17.14 -6.07
C ALA A 269 16.04 15.63 -5.73
N GLY A 270 16.64 15.25 -4.61
CA GLY A 270 16.61 13.88 -4.11
C GLY A 270 15.19 13.41 -3.77
N ALA A 271 14.42 14.23 -3.06
CA ALA A 271 13.04 13.94 -2.70
C ALA A 271 12.12 13.84 -3.94
N ALA A 272 12.33 14.69 -4.95
CA ALA A 272 11.60 14.62 -6.22
C ALA A 272 11.85 13.28 -6.93
N ILE A 273 13.13 12.86 -7.06
CA ILE A 273 13.48 11.55 -7.64
C ILE A 273 12.91 10.41 -6.78
N GLY A 274 13.05 10.48 -5.46
CA GLY A 274 12.54 9.46 -4.54
C GLY A 274 11.02 9.33 -4.54
N SER A 275 10.27 10.36 -4.93
CA SER A 275 8.81 10.30 -5.02
C SER A 275 8.29 9.59 -6.28
N VAL A 276 9.07 9.57 -7.38
CA VAL A 276 8.62 9.04 -8.67
C VAL A 276 8.24 7.55 -8.62
N PRO A 277 9.05 6.63 -8.05
CA PRO A 277 8.67 5.22 -8.02
C PRO A 277 7.42 4.93 -7.20
N ILE A 278 7.21 5.65 -6.08
CA ILE A 278 5.99 5.50 -5.26
C ILE A 278 4.75 5.90 -6.09
N ILE A 279 4.84 7.03 -6.79
CA ILE A 279 3.73 7.51 -7.64
C ILE A 279 3.43 6.49 -8.75
N ILE A 280 4.46 5.97 -9.42
CA ILE A 280 4.29 4.96 -10.47
C ILE A 280 3.62 3.70 -9.92
N ILE A 281 4.12 3.17 -8.83
CA ILE A 281 3.55 1.96 -8.20
C ILE A 281 2.11 2.20 -7.77
N PHE A 282 1.82 3.34 -7.14
CA PHE A 282 0.45 3.68 -6.76
C PHE A 282 -0.49 3.73 -7.97
N LEU A 283 -0.11 4.41 -9.05
CA LEU A 283 -0.92 4.53 -10.27
C LEU A 283 -1.15 3.17 -10.95
N LEU A 284 -0.16 2.29 -10.97
CA LEU A 284 -0.27 0.96 -11.55
C LEU A 284 -1.22 0.04 -10.76
N PHE A 285 -1.21 0.15 -9.44
CA PHE A 285 -1.88 -0.80 -8.55
C PHE A 285 -3.12 -0.25 -7.83
N GLN A 286 -3.48 1.04 -7.99
CA GLN A 286 -4.60 1.68 -7.29
C GLN A 286 -5.93 0.92 -7.39
N LYS A 287 -6.19 0.22 -8.52
CA LYS A 287 -7.40 -0.59 -8.73
C LYS A 287 -7.51 -1.77 -7.75
N PHE A 288 -6.38 -2.34 -7.35
CA PHE A 288 -6.36 -3.44 -6.37
C PHE A 288 -6.60 -2.91 -4.95
N PHE A 289 -6.10 -1.72 -4.66
CA PHE A 289 -6.29 -1.05 -3.37
C PHE A 289 -7.77 -0.74 -3.10
N THR A 290 -8.46 -0.15 -4.07
CA THR A 290 -9.89 0.17 -3.94
C THR A 290 -10.75 -1.09 -3.78
N ARG A 291 -10.49 -2.16 -4.53
CA ARG A 291 -11.22 -3.42 -4.41
C ARG A 291 -10.95 -4.15 -3.09
N GLY A 292 -9.72 -4.09 -2.57
CA GLY A 292 -9.35 -4.73 -1.30
C GLY A 292 -10.06 -4.09 -0.09
N ILE A 293 -10.18 -2.76 -0.07
CA ILE A 293 -10.85 -2.03 1.02
C ILE A 293 -12.37 -2.25 0.98
N THR A 294 -12.98 -2.22 -0.20
CA THR A 294 -14.45 -2.36 -0.32
C THR A 294 -14.95 -3.75 0.05
N MET A 295 -14.18 -4.82 -0.22
CA MET A 295 -14.56 -6.17 0.20
C MET A 295 -14.52 -6.36 1.73
N GLY A 296 -13.73 -5.60 2.45
CA GLY A 296 -13.75 -5.58 3.93
C GLY A 296 -14.92 -4.80 4.53
N ALA A 297 -15.48 -3.83 3.79
CA ALA A 297 -16.55 -2.96 4.25
C ALA A 297 -17.98 -3.50 4.00
N VAL A 298 -18.14 -4.51 3.14
CA VAL A 298 -19.47 -5.07 2.76
C VAL A 298 -19.86 -6.29 3.59
N LYS A 299 -19.20 -6.57 4.71
CA LYS A 299 -19.68 -7.54 5.72
C LYS A 299 -20.51 -6.82 6.78
N GLY A 300 -21.63 -6.26 6.33
CA GLY A 300 -22.70 -5.72 7.17
C GLY A 300 -24.03 -6.23 6.65
#